data_afc6526b060a5cc9ca56706c921af335
#
_entry.id   afc6526b060a5cc9ca56706c921af335
#
_cell.length_a   1.000
_cell.length_b   1.000
_cell.length_c   1.000
_cell.angle_alpha   90.00
_cell.angle_beta   90.00
_cell.angle_gamma   90.00
#
_symmetry.space_group_name_H-M   'P 1'
#
loop_
_entity.id
_entity.type
_entity.pdbx_description
1 polymer ?
#
loop_
_entity_poly.entity_id
_entity_poly.type
_entity_poly.pdbx_seq_one_letter_code
_entity_poly.pdbx_strand_id
1 'polypeptide(L)'
;MSIITYMEEIKELLKEELPQLAASLNGPATEAEIAQVESRLGISLPDELRSLYLLHNGEESMGPGLFMGLRFLPLEELAAEWQVWADLEADFGEESGHYSVPLGWIEERYINRGWLPISEDGGGNHLGVDMAPASSGVTGQIINFGRDEETKYVIALTLGELLKFIRDTVKEGQFSVERDEEWVFWTYGREGNGHFLDAVRALPLPLGRSALEAGPGSLAEEGATGVNLAEQLEQSLDAGWLARIKEKSGSVAAFLKAKQLYFIRDGLTDAGPFAYCSEVRELVLSANEISDAAPLSGCTQLKVLYIGGNPIMDVSALSELAYLQELYLTGTGVIDISPLAKLPKLKKLVAENVPIVDYSSLSQSKSLRSLAVSNINGEQLRTICELEQLQELSIQGFADDETKQHIGLLSKLKKLKSLQLKQLELDDLTFAAALSKLEGLKLDDTSVADISAVAECESLKELELNGCERLGHLEAVAKSSSLQQFAGSFAQFNVLKELFVQKVDMSKMIGSMTKEEEEIWLAYNKA
;
A
#
# COMPACT_ATOMS: atom_id res chain seq x y z
N MET A 1 36.06 -1.65 6.85
CA MET A 1 36.39 -0.33 7.47
C MET A 1 35.95 -0.37 8.92
N SER A 2 36.51 0.49 9.79
CA SER A 2 36.08 0.56 11.18
C SER A 2 34.90 1.51 11.36
N ILE A 3 34.16 1.38 12.46
CA ILE A 3 33.10 2.33 12.89
C ILE A 3 33.60 3.77 12.84
N ILE A 4 34.81 4.00 13.36
CA ILE A 4 35.46 5.34 13.38
C ILE A 4 35.55 5.90 11.96
N THR A 5 36.05 5.09 11.01
CA THR A 5 36.21 5.54 9.62
C THR A 5 34.86 5.91 8.98
N TYR A 6 33.80 5.12 9.18
CA TYR A 6 32.49 5.45 8.66
C TYR A 6 31.94 6.74 9.26
N MET A 7 32.08 6.94 10.56
CA MET A 7 31.65 8.16 11.23
C MET A 7 32.38 9.42 10.76
N GLU A 8 33.70 9.31 10.55
CA GLU A 8 34.48 10.41 10.00
C GLU A 8 34.07 10.78 8.57
N GLU A 9 33.86 9.76 7.71
CA GLU A 9 33.37 9.96 6.34
C GLU A 9 31.97 10.57 6.31
N ILE A 10 31.03 10.12 7.15
CA ILE A 10 29.67 10.68 7.23
C ILE A 10 29.71 12.14 7.64
N LYS A 11 30.47 12.48 8.69
CA LYS A 11 30.63 13.88 9.18
C LYS A 11 31.22 14.77 8.10
N GLU A 12 32.25 14.33 7.38
CA GLU A 12 32.88 15.13 6.33
C GLU A 12 31.97 15.33 5.12
N LEU A 13 31.22 14.30 4.71
CA LEU A 13 30.27 14.37 3.59
C LEU A 13 29.08 15.31 3.89
N LEU A 14 28.60 15.33 5.13
CA LEU A 14 27.46 16.16 5.55
C LEU A 14 27.87 17.56 6.06
N LYS A 15 29.14 17.87 6.09
CA LYS A 15 29.68 19.09 6.68
C LYS A 15 29.06 20.40 6.16
N GLU A 16 28.73 20.46 4.88
CA GLU A 16 28.14 21.65 4.26
C GLU A 16 26.60 21.60 4.31
N GLU A 17 26.01 20.44 4.12
CA GLU A 17 24.55 20.30 4.03
C GLU A 17 23.89 20.08 5.39
N LEU A 18 24.56 19.46 6.35
CA LEU A 18 24.02 19.18 7.68
C LEU A 18 25.08 19.33 8.78
N PRO A 19 25.68 20.53 8.95
CA PRO A 19 26.72 20.76 9.96
C PRO A 19 26.22 20.51 11.39
N GLN A 20 24.90 20.61 11.61
CA GLN A 20 24.26 20.36 12.90
C GLN A 20 24.49 18.93 13.40
N LEU A 21 24.61 17.93 12.49
CA LEU A 21 24.84 16.54 12.87
C LEU A 21 26.16 16.40 13.65
N ALA A 22 27.25 16.94 13.11
CA ALA A 22 28.54 16.87 13.80
C ALA A 22 28.57 17.70 15.10
N ALA A 23 27.78 18.78 15.15
CA ALA A 23 27.69 19.64 16.30
C ALA A 23 26.85 19.04 17.45
N SER A 24 25.84 18.23 17.14
CA SER A 24 24.96 17.60 18.12
C SER A 24 25.52 16.32 18.75
N LEU A 25 26.54 15.71 18.13
CA LEU A 25 27.16 14.50 18.68
C LEU A 25 27.95 14.84 19.95
N ASN A 26 27.63 14.16 21.05
CA ASN A 26 28.30 14.30 22.32
C ASN A 26 29.78 13.87 22.26
N GLY A 27 30.58 14.29 23.21
CA GLY A 27 31.95 13.80 23.40
C GLY A 27 31.98 12.29 23.67
N PRO A 28 33.15 11.64 23.67
CA PRO A 28 33.30 10.22 23.89
C PRO A 28 32.86 9.80 25.30
N ALA A 29 32.20 8.64 25.37
CA ALA A 29 32.02 7.96 26.66
C ALA A 29 33.34 7.39 27.16
N THR A 30 33.45 7.23 28.47
CA THR A 30 34.56 6.53 29.10
C THR A 30 34.30 5.02 29.22
N GLU A 31 35.36 4.21 29.29
CA GLU A 31 35.26 2.78 29.56
C GLU A 31 34.49 2.46 30.86
N ALA A 32 34.59 3.35 31.85
CA ALA A 32 33.91 3.20 33.13
C ALA A 32 32.39 3.43 33.00
N GLU A 33 31.95 4.40 32.21
CA GLU A 33 30.53 4.64 31.92
C GLU A 33 29.93 3.47 31.15
N ILE A 34 30.63 2.93 30.14
CA ILE A 34 30.21 1.75 29.41
C ILE A 34 30.05 0.56 30.35
N ALA A 35 31.05 0.26 31.19
CA ALA A 35 31.02 -0.84 32.12
C ALA A 35 29.88 -0.71 33.17
N GLN A 36 29.56 0.51 33.58
CA GLN A 36 28.44 0.80 34.49
C GLN A 36 27.10 0.44 33.82
N VAL A 37 26.91 0.86 32.57
CA VAL A 37 25.70 0.56 31.80
C VAL A 37 25.59 -0.94 31.52
N GLU A 38 26.65 -1.60 31.06
CA GLU A 38 26.69 -3.06 30.86
C GLU A 38 26.30 -3.83 32.15
N SER A 39 26.81 -3.36 33.31
CA SER A 39 26.43 -3.95 34.61
C SER A 39 24.95 -3.77 34.94
N ARG A 40 24.35 -2.64 34.57
CA ARG A 40 22.93 -2.34 34.78
C ARG A 40 22.03 -3.15 33.85
N LEU A 41 22.41 -3.28 32.59
CA LEU A 41 21.68 -4.07 31.60
C LEU A 41 21.83 -5.60 31.82
N GLY A 42 22.93 -6.04 32.42
CA GLY A 42 23.32 -7.45 32.47
C GLY A 42 23.76 -7.99 31.09
N ILE A 43 24.09 -7.11 30.15
CA ILE A 43 24.43 -7.40 28.75
C ILE A 43 25.71 -6.67 28.41
N SER A 44 26.70 -7.34 27.80
CA SER A 44 27.89 -6.67 27.25
C SER A 44 27.57 -6.07 25.89
N LEU A 45 27.95 -4.82 25.68
CA LEU A 45 27.78 -4.16 24.39
C LEU A 45 28.67 -4.81 23.31
N PRO A 46 28.17 -5.03 22.09
CA PRO A 46 29.00 -5.47 20.96
C PRO A 46 30.17 -4.51 20.70
N ASP A 47 31.29 -5.04 20.22
CA ASP A 47 32.52 -4.26 19.98
C ASP A 47 32.30 -3.03 19.08
N GLU A 48 31.44 -3.15 18.07
CA GLU A 48 31.12 -2.04 17.17
C GLU A 48 30.33 -0.94 17.86
N LEU A 49 29.34 -1.31 18.69
CA LEU A 49 28.55 -0.34 19.46
C LEU A 49 29.41 0.32 20.55
N ARG A 50 30.25 -0.47 21.21
CA ARG A 50 31.23 0.04 22.17
C ARG A 50 32.18 1.06 21.52
N SER A 51 32.66 0.75 20.31
CA SER A 51 33.51 1.65 19.53
C SER A 51 32.82 2.95 19.15
N LEU A 52 31.51 2.90 18.85
CA LEU A 52 30.71 4.09 18.56
C LEU A 52 30.57 4.98 19.81
N TYR A 53 30.26 4.39 20.97
CA TYR A 53 30.16 5.15 22.21
C TYR A 53 31.51 5.74 22.70
N LEU A 54 32.60 5.04 22.48
CA LEU A 54 33.96 5.58 22.76
C LEU A 54 34.35 6.73 21.82
N LEU A 55 33.64 6.90 20.70
CA LEU A 55 33.80 8.03 19.79
C LEU A 55 32.82 9.15 20.14
N HIS A 56 31.54 8.83 20.33
CA HIS A 56 30.46 9.74 20.65
C HIS A 56 29.46 9.09 21.60
N ASN A 57 29.20 9.69 22.75
CA ASN A 57 28.20 9.23 23.72
C ASN A 57 26.81 9.76 23.35
N GLY A 58 26.29 9.29 22.24
CA GLY A 58 24.98 9.71 21.78
C GLY A 58 24.95 11.10 21.16
N GLU A 59 23.78 11.65 21.06
CA GLU A 59 23.44 12.91 20.42
C GLU A 59 22.60 13.78 21.38
N GLU A 60 22.72 15.09 21.30
CA GLU A 60 21.86 16.03 22.02
C GLU A 60 20.37 15.84 21.66
N SER A 61 19.46 16.19 22.58
CA SER A 61 18.02 15.95 22.44
C SER A 61 17.37 16.63 21.23
N MET A 62 17.98 17.70 20.72
CA MET A 62 17.52 18.46 19.55
C MET A 62 18.41 18.26 18.32
N GLY A 63 19.24 17.22 18.32
CA GLY A 63 20.05 16.85 17.16
C GLY A 63 19.22 16.35 15.99
N PRO A 64 19.76 16.42 14.76
CA PRO A 64 19.04 16.00 13.54
C PRO A 64 18.87 14.48 13.39
N GLY A 65 19.46 13.68 14.29
CA GLY A 65 19.38 12.22 14.30
C GLY A 65 20.44 11.54 13.43
N LEU A 66 21.45 10.91 14.07
CA LEU A 66 22.55 10.21 13.38
C LEU A 66 22.06 9.17 12.37
N PHE A 67 21.02 8.44 12.70
CA PHE A 67 20.49 7.36 11.88
C PHE A 67 19.34 7.87 10.98
N MET A 68 19.64 8.86 10.14
CA MET A 68 18.70 9.43 9.16
C MET A 68 17.38 9.92 9.79
N GLY A 69 17.52 10.81 10.79
CA GLY A 69 16.39 11.39 11.52
C GLY A 69 16.09 10.70 12.85
N LEU A 70 16.68 9.52 13.11
CA LEU A 70 16.56 8.86 14.39
C LEU A 70 17.73 9.26 15.29
N ARG A 71 17.42 9.81 16.46
CA ARG A 71 18.41 10.32 17.41
C ARG A 71 19.24 9.18 18.00
N PHE A 72 20.56 9.29 18.00
CA PHE A 72 21.46 8.35 18.68
C PHE A 72 21.40 8.56 20.19
N LEU A 73 20.92 7.56 20.94
CA LEU A 73 20.73 7.66 22.38
C LEU A 73 22.07 7.68 23.15
N PRO A 74 22.29 8.63 24.09
CA PRO A 74 23.35 8.53 25.07
C PRO A 74 23.23 7.27 25.94
N LEU A 75 24.33 6.74 26.48
CA LEU A 75 24.36 5.52 27.27
C LEU A 75 23.34 5.47 28.41
N GLU A 76 23.19 6.59 29.14
CA GLU A 76 22.25 6.66 30.26
C GLU A 76 20.78 6.63 29.75
N GLU A 77 20.49 7.24 28.63
CA GLU A 77 19.17 7.23 28.03
C GLU A 77 18.87 5.86 27.40
N LEU A 78 19.86 5.22 26.74
CA LEU A 78 19.73 3.84 26.30
C LEU A 78 19.34 2.92 27.46
N ALA A 79 20.03 3.03 28.58
CA ALA A 79 19.76 2.20 29.74
C ALA A 79 18.41 2.51 30.42
N ALA A 80 17.99 3.79 30.37
CA ALA A 80 16.68 4.19 30.88
C ALA A 80 15.55 3.67 30.01
N GLU A 81 15.68 3.83 28.70
CA GLU A 81 14.71 3.34 27.71
C GLU A 81 14.61 1.81 27.72
N TRP A 82 15.74 1.11 27.75
CA TRP A 82 15.77 -0.34 27.92
C TRP A 82 15.04 -0.79 29.19
N GLN A 83 15.17 -0.06 30.30
CA GLN A 83 14.49 -0.38 31.55
C GLN A 83 12.97 -0.26 31.43
N VAL A 84 12.49 0.79 30.72
CA VAL A 84 11.05 0.96 30.44
C VAL A 84 10.50 -0.26 29.70
N TRP A 85 11.18 -0.70 28.63
CA TRP A 85 10.80 -1.89 27.88
C TRP A 85 10.91 -3.17 28.72
N ALA A 86 11.96 -3.31 29.51
CA ALA A 86 12.15 -4.48 30.38
C ALA A 86 11.06 -4.61 31.46
N ASP A 87 10.55 -3.49 31.97
CA ASP A 87 9.46 -3.47 32.95
C ASP A 87 8.11 -3.87 32.32
N LEU A 88 7.90 -3.55 31.05
CA LEU A 88 6.70 -3.93 30.31
C LEU A 88 6.72 -5.40 29.84
N GLU A 89 7.87 -6.06 29.78
CA GLU A 89 7.99 -7.44 29.28
C GLU A 89 7.13 -8.43 30.07
N ALA A 90 6.96 -8.21 31.38
CA ALA A 90 6.17 -9.09 32.24
C ALA A 90 4.67 -9.10 31.84
N ASP A 91 4.15 -7.99 31.34
CA ASP A 91 2.75 -7.82 30.98
C ASP A 91 2.46 -8.09 29.49
N PHE A 92 3.43 -7.79 28.60
CA PHE A 92 3.23 -7.78 27.14
C PHE A 92 4.24 -8.65 26.37
N GLY A 93 5.25 -9.24 27.04
CA GLY A 93 6.35 -9.94 26.35
C GLY A 93 5.94 -11.19 25.57
N GLU A 94 4.84 -11.83 25.95
CA GLU A 94 4.27 -13.01 25.26
C GLU A 94 3.07 -12.65 24.36
N GLU A 95 2.85 -11.37 24.08
CA GLU A 95 1.79 -10.93 23.18
C GLU A 95 2.02 -11.49 21.77
N SER A 96 0.98 -12.10 21.19
CA SER A 96 1.02 -12.66 19.85
C SER A 96 0.77 -11.58 18.79
N GLY A 97 1.15 -11.85 17.54
CA GLY A 97 0.95 -10.90 16.42
C GLY A 97 2.21 -10.14 16.03
N HIS A 98 3.37 -10.59 16.49
CA HIS A 98 4.66 -10.02 16.12
C HIS A 98 5.42 -10.94 15.18
N TYR A 99 6.06 -10.39 14.16
CA TYR A 99 6.65 -11.13 13.06
C TYR A 99 8.11 -10.73 12.83
N SER A 100 8.91 -11.69 12.38
CA SER A 100 10.32 -11.54 12.03
C SER A 100 10.53 -11.54 10.52
N VAL A 101 11.25 -10.57 9.99
CA VAL A 101 11.67 -10.54 8.59
C VAL A 101 13.21 -10.40 8.52
N PRO A 102 13.95 -11.44 8.06
CA PRO A 102 13.48 -12.77 7.66
C PRO A 102 12.94 -13.61 8.83
N LEU A 103 12.07 -14.57 8.52
CA LEU A 103 11.49 -15.45 9.52
C LEU A 103 12.56 -16.21 10.29
N GLY A 104 12.39 -16.28 11.63
CA GLY A 104 13.29 -16.99 12.53
C GLY A 104 14.64 -16.30 12.78
N TRP A 105 14.78 -15.03 12.37
CA TRP A 105 15.98 -14.24 12.67
C TRP A 105 15.83 -13.38 13.92
N ILE A 106 14.63 -12.90 14.20
CA ILE A 106 14.30 -12.10 15.39
C ILE A 106 13.26 -12.88 16.19
N GLU A 107 13.33 -12.84 17.51
CA GLU A 107 12.29 -13.43 18.37
C GLU A 107 10.93 -12.72 18.11
N GLU A 108 9.89 -13.49 17.78
CA GLU A 108 8.56 -12.98 17.43
C GLU A 108 7.76 -12.62 18.68
N ARG A 109 8.15 -11.53 19.34
CA ARG A 109 7.54 -10.98 20.58
C ARG A 109 7.40 -9.47 20.46
N TYR A 110 6.53 -8.93 21.31
CA TYR A 110 6.44 -7.47 21.42
C TYR A 110 7.71 -6.89 22.02
N ILE A 111 8.21 -7.50 23.10
CA ILE A 111 9.36 -7.04 23.89
C ILE A 111 10.34 -8.19 24.09
N ASN A 112 11.63 -7.88 24.02
CA ASN A 112 12.71 -8.79 24.37
C ASN A 112 13.83 -7.99 25.06
N ARG A 113 14.21 -8.37 26.27
CA ARG A 113 15.31 -7.74 27.02
C ARG A 113 16.66 -7.78 26.30
N GLY A 114 16.81 -8.67 25.33
CA GLY A 114 17.98 -8.72 24.47
C GLY A 114 18.04 -7.61 23.42
N TRP A 115 17.01 -6.80 23.26
CA TRP A 115 17.01 -5.69 22.30
C TRP A 115 17.45 -4.40 22.98
N LEU A 116 18.59 -3.86 22.53
CA LEU A 116 19.15 -2.62 23.06
C LEU A 116 18.75 -1.44 22.19
N PRO A 117 17.91 -0.50 22.66
CA PRO A 117 17.52 0.66 21.88
C PRO A 117 18.72 1.59 21.67
N ILE A 118 19.21 1.74 20.44
CA ILE A 118 20.33 2.66 20.13
C ILE A 118 19.86 3.97 19.56
N SER A 119 18.61 4.06 19.16
CA SER A 119 17.97 5.29 18.68
C SER A 119 16.55 5.42 19.16
N GLU A 120 15.99 6.62 18.97
CA GLU A 120 14.57 6.91 19.18
C GLU A 120 14.02 7.81 18.07
N ASP A 121 12.71 7.70 17.82
CA ASP A 121 11.96 8.55 16.89
C ASP A 121 11.08 9.60 17.58
N GLY A 122 11.09 9.66 18.93
CA GLY A 122 10.17 10.45 19.72
C GLY A 122 8.74 9.89 19.80
N GLY A 123 8.41 8.85 19.05
CA GLY A 123 7.12 8.14 19.03
C GLY A 123 7.12 6.83 19.82
N GLY A 124 8.28 6.37 20.28
CA GLY A 124 8.46 5.10 20.98
C GLY A 124 8.89 3.96 20.07
N ASN A 125 9.44 4.25 18.91
CA ASN A 125 10.04 3.26 18.01
C ASN A 125 11.56 3.48 17.94
N HIS A 126 12.29 2.39 17.70
CA HIS A 126 13.75 2.33 17.85
C HIS A 126 14.40 1.55 16.71
N LEU A 127 15.62 1.97 16.37
CA LEU A 127 16.64 1.01 15.93
C LEU A 127 17.24 0.37 17.17
N GLY A 128 17.39 -0.94 17.14
CA GLY A 128 17.99 -1.68 18.23
C GLY A 128 19.07 -2.65 17.79
N VAL A 129 19.95 -2.96 18.73
CA VAL A 129 20.89 -4.07 18.59
C VAL A 129 20.31 -5.30 19.24
N ASP A 130 20.12 -6.36 18.47
CA ASP A 130 19.54 -7.61 18.92
C ASP A 130 20.64 -8.53 19.51
N MET A 131 20.65 -8.64 20.83
CA MET A 131 21.59 -9.47 21.59
C MET A 131 21.04 -10.88 21.89
N ALA A 132 19.75 -11.11 21.57
CA ALA A 132 19.08 -12.39 21.77
C ALA A 132 18.25 -12.75 20.53
N PRO A 133 18.90 -12.91 19.36
CA PRO A 133 18.21 -13.24 18.13
C PRO A 133 17.60 -14.64 18.20
N ALA A 134 16.61 -14.89 17.34
CA ALA A 134 16.09 -16.23 17.11
C ALA A 134 17.12 -17.13 16.42
N SER A 135 16.77 -18.41 16.24
CA SER A 135 17.71 -19.47 15.85
C SER A 135 18.50 -19.22 14.55
N SER A 136 17.98 -18.42 13.62
CA SER A 136 18.63 -18.08 12.34
C SER A 136 19.28 -16.70 12.35
N GLY A 137 19.06 -15.90 13.38
CA GLY A 137 19.60 -14.54 13.51
C GLY A 137 21.04 -14.49 13.97
N VAL A 138 21.62 -13.30 13.92
CA VAL A 138 23.01 -13.04 14.31
C VAL A 138 23.03 -12.08 15.48
N THR A 139 23.71 -12.48 16.57
CA THR A 139 23.88 -11.61 17.75
C THR A 139 24.58 -10.31 17.33
N GLY A 140 23.98 -9.18 17.70
CA GLY A 140 24.46 -7.86 17.30
C GLY A 140 23.85 -7.33 16.00
N GLN A 141 22.93 -8.05 15.36
CA GLN A 141 22.17 -7.56 14.20
C GLN A 141 21.34 -6.32 14.57
N ILE A 142 21.13 -5.45 13.60
CA ILE A 142 20.34 -4.22 13.79
C ILE A 142 18.90 -4.49 13.34
N ILE A 143 17.97 -4.16 14.21
CA ILE A 143 16.52 -4.38 13.99
C ILE A 143 15.72 -3.11 14.26
N ASN A 144 14.48 -3.05 13.77
CA ASN A 144 13.47 -2.12 14.29
C ASN A 144 12.65 -2.79 15.39
N PHE A 145 12.27 -2.05 16.39
CA PHE A 145 11.26 -2.45 17.37
C PHE A 145 10.66 -1.21 18.04
N GLY A 146 9.51 -1.35 18.66
CA GLY A 146 8.84 -0.23 19.31
C GLY A 146 7.34 -0.42 19.42
N ARG A 147 6.67 0.64 19.84
CA ARG A 147 5.25 0.67 20.10
C ARG A 147 4.40 0.32 18.87
N ASP A 148 4.81 0.80 17.71
CA ASP A 148 4.06 0.69 16.46
C ASP A 148 4.73 -0.31 15.48
N GLU A 149 5.71 -1.10 15.97
CA GLU A 149 6.50 -2.01 15.16
C GLU A 149 6.07 -3.46 15.38
N GLU A 150 4.94 -3.89 14.77
CA GLU A 150 4.47 -5.28 14.81
C GLU A 150 5.39 -6.21 14.03
N THR A 151 5.84 -5.77 12.84
CA THR A 151 6.81 -6.52 12.03
C THR A 151 8.21 -6.01 12.27
N LYS A 152 9.08 -6.89 12.77
CA LYS A 152 10.48 -6.58 13.03
C LYS A 152 11.35 -7.03 11.86
N TYR A 153 12.17 -6.13 11.36
CA TYR A 153 13.05 -6.36 10.22
C TYR A 153 14.52 -6.43 10.69
N VAL A 154 15.28 -7.36 10.14
CA VAL A 154 16.74 -7.28 10.24
C VAL A 154 17.21 -6.22 9.25
N ILE A 155 17.51 -5.04 9.76
CA ILE A 155 17.90 -3.87 8.96
C ILE A 155 19.32 -4.03 8.44
N ALA A 156 20.26 -4.46 9.30
CA ALA A 156 21.64 -4.75 8.94
C ALA A 156 22.20 -5.87 9.82
N LEU A 157 23.19 -6.61 9.35
CA LEU A 157 23.80 -7.69 10.14
C LEU A 157 24.74 -7.18 11.21
N THR A 158 25.27 -5.96 11.04
CA THR A 158 26.13 -5.29 12.00
C THR A 158 25.90 -3.77 11.98
N LEU A 159 26.30 -3.10 13.03
CA LEU A 159 26.27 -1.62 13.09
C LEU A 159 27.17 -1.00 12.00
N GLY A 160 28.28 -1.65 11.67
CA GLY A 160 29.17 -1.22 10.60
C GLY A 160 28.52 -1.25 9.22
N GLU A 161 27.67 -2.25 8.94
CA GLU A 161 26.90 -2.30 7.69
C GLU A 161 25.83 -1.20 7.62
N LEU A 162 25.16 -0.90 8.72
CA LEU A 162 24.23 0.24 8.81
C LEU A 162 24.95 1.58 8.54
N LEU A 163 26.06 1.82 9.21
CA LEU A 163 26.84 3.05 9.00
C LEU A 163 27.43 3.14 7.59
N LYS A 164 27.84 2.00 7.02
CA LYS A 164 28.27 1.93 5.61
C LYS A 164 27.12 2.35 4.68
N PHE A 165 25.92 1.84 4.90
CA PHE A 165 24.74 2.20 4.11
C PHE A 165 24.45 3.71 4.23
N ILE A 166 24.43 4.26 5.43
CA ILE A 166 24.23 5.71 5.66
C ILE A 166 25.27 6.53 4.89
N ARG A 167 26.55 6.18 5.03
CA ARG A 167 27.66 6.83 4.31
C ARG A 167 27.45 6.77 2.77
N ASP A 168 27.12 5.61 2.23
CA ASP A 168 26.94 5.42 0.80
C ASP A 168 25.72 6.19 0.28
N THR A 169 24.62 6.20 1.03
CA THR A 169 23.42 7.01 0.77
C THR A 169 23.73 8.50 0.68
N VAL A 170 24.51 9.02 1.63
CA VAL A 170 24.96 10.43 1.62
C VAL A 170 25.83 10.69 0.41
N LYS A 171 26.78 9.81 0.11
CA LYS A 171 27.72 9.94 -1.02
C LYS A 171 27.00 9.95 -2.38
N GLU A 172 25.90 9.22 -2.49
CA GLU A 172 25.06 9.15 -3.68
C GLU A 172 24.00 10.25 -3.76
N GLY A 173 23.92 11.10 -2.73
CA GLY A 173 22.92 12.17 -2.62
C GLY A 173 21.49 11.63 -2.55
N GLN A 174 21.28 10.47 -1.93
CA GLN A 174 19.98 9.83 -1.75
C GLN A 174 19.40 10.18 -0.36
N PHE A 175 19.41 11.45 -0.01
CA PHE A 175 18.84 11.96 1.23
C PHE A 175 18.26 13.36 1.01
N SER A 176 17.45 13.80 1.93
CA SER A 176 16.90 15.17 1.98
C SER A 176 17.11 15.76 3.37
N VAL A 177 17.19 17.08 3.43
CA VAL A 177 17.29 17.83 4.67
C VAL A 177 16.18 18.86 4.71
N GLU A 178 15.33 18.77 5.71
CA GLU A 178 14.28 19.73 6.00
C GLU A 178 14.72 20.65 7.14
N ARG A 179 14.42 21.94 7.03
CA ARG A 179 14.79 22.96 8.01
C ARG A 179 13.60 23.81 8.36
N ASP A 180 13.35 23.97 9.65
CA ASP A 180 12.43 24.93 10.20
C ASP A 180 13.20 25.92 11.10
N GLU A 181 12.53 26.93 11.66
CA GLU A 181 13.14 27.93 12.54
C GLU A 181 13.76 27.32 13.81
N GLU A 182 13.20 26.22 14.31
CA GLU A 182 13.57 25.61 15.59
C GLU A 182 14.27 24.24 15.44
N TRP A 183 14.22 23.57 14.28
CA TRP A 183 14.76 22.21 14.11
C TRP A 183 15.29 21.94 12.70
N VAL A 184 16.16 20.95 12.61
CA VAL A 184 16.68 20.41 11.36
C VAL A 184 16.48 18.90 11.41
N PHE A 185 15.89 18.40 10.36
CA PHE A 185 15.61 16.98 10.19
C PHE A 185 16.14 16.49 8.84
N TRP A 186 16.62 15.27 8.78
CA TRP A 186 17.06 14.65 7.53
C TRP A 186 16.56 13.20 7.43
N THR A 187 16.36 12.72 6.22
CA THR A 187 15.81 11.39 5.98
C THR A 187 16.33 10.78 4.68
N TYR A 188 16.10 9.48 4.53
CA TYR A 188 16.41 8.75 3.31
C TYR A 188 15.53 9.21 2.14
N GLY A 189 16.13 9.32 0.95
CA GLY A 189 15.44 9.70 -0.28
C GLY A 189 15.47 11.20 -0.58
N ARG A 190 15.36 11.53 -1.88
CA ARG A 190 15.50 12.92 -2.35
C ARG A 190 14.25 13.78 -2.15
N GLU A 191 13.11 13.14 -1.97
CA GLU A 191 11.81 13.83 -1.93
C GLU A 191 11.32 14.16 -0.51
N GLY A 192 12.12 13.86 0.52
CA GLY A 192 11.87 14.30 1.89
C GLY A 192 10.62 13.70 2.57
N ASN A 193 10.11 12.60 2.10
CA ASN A 193 8.82 12.09 2.53
C ASN A 193 8.94 10.77 3.29
N GLY A 194 9.48 10.77 4.49
CA GLY A 194 9.30 9.55 5.27
C GLY A 194 10.27 9.39 6.42
N HIS A 195 9.73 8.82 7.45
CA HIS A 195 10.48 8.31 8.58
C HIS A 195 11.45 7.21 8.13
N PHE A 196 12.66 7.15 8.66
CA PHE A 196 13.67 6.17 8.21
C PHE A 196 13.20 4.72 8.40
N LEU A 197 12.48 4.41 9.48
CA LEU A 197 11.93 3.07 9.70
C LEU A 197 10.89 2.67 8.63
N ASP A 198 10.18 3.64 8.06
CA ASP A 198 9.28 3.38 6.93
C ASP A 198 10.07 3.19 5.64
N ALA A 199 11.10 4.00 5.43
CA ALA A 199 11.95 3.91 4.26
C ALA A 199 12.71 2.56 4.18
N VAL A 200 13.21 2.05 5.30
CA VAL A 200 13.95 0.77 5.31
C VAL A 200 13.09 -0.42 4.91
N ARG A 201 11.77 -0.39 5.16
CA ARG A 201 10.84 -1.45 4.75
C ARG A 201 10.81 -1.63 3.23
N ALA A 202 11.09 -0.57 2.48
CA ALA A 202 11.14 -0.56 1.02
C ALA A 202 12.53 -0.92 0.44
N LEU A 203 13.54 -1.13 1.28
CA LEU A 203 14.90 -1.44 0.86
C LEU A 203 15.17 -2.95 0.83
N PRO A 204 16.11 -3.42 -0.02
CA PRO A 204 16.56 -4.81 0.04
C PRO A 204 17.31 -5.04 1.36
N LEU A 205 16.67 -5.73 2.30
CA LEU A 205 17.21 -6.03 3.62
C LEU A 205 17.86 -7.43 3.68
N PRO A 206 18.87 -7.64 4.54
CA PRO A 206 19.59 -6.63 5.32
C PRO A 206 20.49 -5.73 4.48
N LEU A 207 20.60 -4.45 4.88
CA LEU A 207 21.42 -3.44 4.21
C LEU A 207 22.90 -3.86 4.17
N GLY A 208 23.62 -3.39 3.15
CA GLY A 208 25.07 -3.61 3.03
C GLY A 208 25.46 -4.80 2.16
N ARG A 209 24.54 -5.68 1.77
CA ARG A 209 24.75 -6.71 0.76
C ARG A 209 24.58 -6.15 -0.64
N SER A 210 25.44 -6.55 -1.59
CA SER A 210 25.25 -6.17 -2.99
C SER A 210 23.96 -6.84 -3.52
N ALA A 211 23.25 -6.16 -4.44
CA ALA A 211 22.06 -6.70 -5.08
C ALA A 211 22.30 -8.03 -5.83
N LEU A 212 23.57 -8.38 -6.07
CA LEU A 212 24.01 -9.66 -6.64
C LEU A 212 24.07 -10.78 -5.58
N GLU A 213 24.18 -10.44 -4.29
CA GLU A 213 24.20 -11.39 -3.17
C GLU A 213 22.84 -11.53 -2.52
N ALA A 214 21.95 -10.53 -2.68
CA ALA A 214 20.56 -10.53 -2.27
C ALA A 214 19.64 -10.88 -3.44
N GLY A 215 19.89 -12.02 -4.10
CA GLY A 215 18.97 -12.53 -5.12
C GLY A 215 17.62 -12.86 -4.49
N PRO A 216 16.48 -12.53 -5.14
CA PRO A 216 15.17 -12.94 -4.66
C PRO A 216 15.11 -14.47 -4.65
N GLY A 217 15.30 -15.07 -3.48
CA GLY A 217 15.30 -16.52 -3.28
C GLY A 217 16.58 -17.13 -2.72
N SER A 218 17.67 -16.38 -2.51
CA SER A 218 18.94 -16.98 -2.02
C SER A 218 18.97 -17.25 -0.50
N LEU A 219 17.93 -16.89 0.23
CA LEU A 219 17.76 -17.25 1.64
C LEU A 219 16.89 -18.50 1.85
N ALA A 220 16.41 -19.12 0.76
CA ALA A 220 15.62 -20.35 0.79
C ALA A 220 16.44 -21.62 0.48
N GLU A 221 17.74 -21.53 0.21
CA GLU A 221 18.56 -22.70 -0.06
C GLU A 221 19.85 -22.71 0.76
N GLU A 222 19.90 -23.72 1.65
CA GLU A 222 21.07 -24.36 2.23
C GLU A 222 21.95 -23.58 3.19
N GLY A 223 21.71 -23.85 4.48
CA GLY A 223 22.80 -23.85 5.43
C GLY A 223 22.46 -23.84 6.91
N ALA A 224 22.28 -25.01 7.48
CA ALA A 224 22.64 -25.32 8.85
C ALA A 224 21.58 -25.29 9.95
N THR A 225 20.30 -25.53 9.67
CA THR A 225 19.46 -26.35 10.57
C THR A 225 18.28 -26.85 9.76
N GLY A 226 18.02 -28.17 9.73
CA GLY A 226 17.01 -28.80 8.87
C GLY A 226 15.55 -28.52 9.23
N VAL A 227 15.24 -27.30 9.64
CA VAL A 227 13.87 -26.86 9.92
C VAL A 227 13.33 -26.11 8.71
N ASN A 228 12.30 -26.67 8.09
CA ASN A 228 11.63 -26.14 6.92
C ASN A 228 10.87 -24.83 7.29
N LEU A 229 10.90 -23.80 6.42
CA LEU A 229 10.15 -22.54 6.56
C LEU A 229 8.68 -22.78 6.98
N ALA A 230 8.03 -23.80 6.41
CA ALA A 230 6.66 -24.15 6.77
C ALA A 230 6.52 -24.64 8.22
N GLU A 231 7.51 -25.37 8.74
CA GLU A 231 7.51 -25.86 10.12
C GLU A 231 7.76 -24.70 11.09
N GLN A 232 8.63 -23.75 10.73
CA GLN A 232 8.88 -22.56 11.54
C GLN A 232 7.63 -21.69 11.64
N LEU A 233 7.00 -21.39 10.48
CA LEU A 233 5.77 -20.62 10.44
C LEU A 233 4.63 -21.36 11.20
N GLU A 234 4.52 -22.69 11.07
CA GLU A 234 3.53 -23.48 11.81
C GLU A 234 3.71 -23.40 13.33
N GLN A 235 4.95 -23.23 13.82
CA GLN A 235 5.26 -23.09 15.24
C GLN A 235 4.99 -21.68 15.77
N SER A 236 5.14 -20.64 14.92
CA SER A 236 4.94 -19.23 15.29
C SER A 236 3.49 -18.79 15.22
N LEU A 237 2.67 -19.40 14.38
CA LEU A 237 1.28 -19.04 14.19
C LEU A 237 0.39 -19.46 15.37
N ASP A 238 -0.51 -18.57 15.76
CA ASP A 238 -1.54 -18.90 16.73
C ASP A 238 -2.52 -19.98 16.21
N ALA A 239 -3.30 -20.54 17.13
CA ALA A 239 -4.25 -21.61 16.81
C ALA A 239 -5.34 -21.14 15.81
N GLY A 240 -5.69 -19.86 15.81
CA GLY A 240 -6.66 -19.27 14.91
C GLY A 240 -6.13 -19.23 13.47
N TRP A 241 -4.91 -18.74 13.28
CA TRP A 241 -4.25 -18.73 11.98
C TRP A 241 -4.02 -20.15 11.44
N LEU A 242 -3.53 -21.06 12.29
CA LEU A 242 -3.32 -22.47 11.90
C LEU A 242 -4.62 -23.14 11.43
N ALA A 243 -5.73 -22.90 12.14
CA ALA A 243 -7.03 -23.43 11.76
C ALA A 243 -7.48 -22.89 10.38
N ARG A 244 -7.36 -21.57 10.16
CA ARG A 244 -7.70 -20.92 8.89
C ARG A 244 -6.84 -21.42 7.73
N ILE A 245 -5.53 -21.49 7.91
CA ILE A 245 -4.60 -22.00 6.88
C ILE A 245 -4.91 -23.46 6.56
N LYS A 246 -5.19 -24.31 7.56
CA LYS A 246 -5.56 -25.71 7.34
C LYS A 246 -6.87 -25.83 6.58
N GLU A 247 -7.85 -25.01 6.91
CA GLU A 247 -9.14 -24.99 6.20
C GLU A 247 -8.99 -24.55 4.74
N LYS A 248 -8.26 -23.46 4.49
CA LYS A 248 -8.16 -22.80 3.17
C LYS A 248 -7.11 -23.43 2.25
N SER A 249 -6.04 -23.97 2.81
CA SER A 249 -4.85 -24.41 2.05
C SER A 249 -4.41 -25.84 2.39
N GLY A 250 -5.03 -26.47 3.37
CA GLY A 250 -4.70 -27.83 3.82
C GLY A 250 -3.46 -27.91 4.72
N SER A 251 -2.42 -27.11 4.50
CA SER A 251 -1.21 -27.04 5.32
C SER A 251 -0.48 -25.71 5.15
N VAL A 252 0.42 -25.38 6.10
CA VAL A 252 1.27 -24.18 6.02
C VAL A 252 2.19 -24.26 4.79
N ALA A 253 2.73 -25.43 4.48
CA ALA A 253 3.56 -25.60 3.28
C ALA A 253 2.79 -25.34 1.98
N ALA A 254 1.52 -25.74 1.89
CA ALA A 254 0.66 -25.45 0.73
C ALA A 254 0.28 -23.97 0.67
N PHE A 255 0.03 -23.34 1.83
CA PHE A 255 -0.24 -21.90 1.94
C PHE A 255 0.92 -21.07 1.37
N LEU A 256 2.16 -21.34 1.76
CA LEU A 256 3.36 -20.62 1.29
C LEU A 256 3.60 -20.75 -0.22
N LYS A 257 3.18 -21.85 -0.84
CA LYS A 257 3.34 -22.12 -2.28
C LYS A 257 2.10 -21.81 -3.11
N ALA A 258 1.04 -21.33 -2.46
CA ALA A 258 -0.22 -21.04 -3.13
C ALA A 258 -0.05 -19.92 -4.16
N LYS A 259 -0.70 -20.08 -5.32
CA LYS A 259 -0.78 -19.04 -6.35
C LYS A 259 -1.99 -18.13 -6.16
N GLN A 260 -2.99 -18.61 -5.44
CA GLN A 260 -4.24 -17.91 -5.15
C GLN A 260 -4.64 -18.20 -3.71
N LEU A 261 -5.01 -17.17 -2.97
CA LEU A 261 -5.44 -17.26 -1.57
C LEU A 261 -6.70 -16.43 -1.36
N TYR A 262 -7.68 -17.02 -0.68
CA TYR A 262 -9.00 -16.42 -0.47
C TYR A 262 -9.38 -16.46 1.02
N PHE A 263 -9.31 -15.30 1.67
CA PHE A 263 -9.67 -15.10 3.07
C PHE A 263 -10.70 -13.96 3.16
N ILE A 264 -11.96 -14.26 2.82
CA ILE A 264 -13.04 -13.29 2.75
C ILE A 264 -13.91 -13.41 4.00
N ARG A 265 -14.06 -12.34 4.78
CA ARG A 265 -14.85 -12.32 6.02
C ARG A 265 -14.41 -13.36 7.04
N ASP A 266 -13.12 -13.62 7.10
CA ASP A 266 -12.52 -14.60 8.01
C ASP A 266 -12.15 -13.98 9.38
N GLY A 267 -12.46 -12.67 9.59
CA GLY A 267 -12.15 -11.95 10.83
C GLY A 267 -10.65 -11.80 11.08
N LEU A 268 -9.87 -11.64 10.00
CA LEU A 268 -8.44 -11.38 10.11
C LEU A 268 -8.22 -9.96 10.60
N THR A 269 -7.42 -9.80 11.64
CA THR A 269 -7.01 -8.50 12.19
C THR A 269 -5.65 -8.06 11.68
N ASP A 270 -4.85 -9.00 11.18
CA ASP A 270 -3.51 -8.76 10.65
C ASP A 270 -3.26 -9.50 9.32
N ALA A 271 -2.24 -9.08 8.59
CA ALA A 271 -1.81 -9.69 7.33
C ALA A 271 -0.43 -10.36 7.43
N GLY A 272 0.16 -10.48 8.63
CA GLY A 272 1.53 -10.93 8.85
C GLY A 272 1.94 -12.20 8.11
N PRO A 273 1.16 -13.30 8.19
CA PRO A 273 1.52 -14.54 7.51
C PRO A 273 1.66 -14.43 5.99
N PHE A 274 1.02 -13.45 5.35
CA PHE A 274 1.16 -13.24 3.89
C PHE A 274 2.52 -12.68 3.49
N ALA A 275 3.30 -12.11 4.41
CA ALA A 275 4.67 -11.66 4.14
C ALA A 275 5.56 -12.78 3.57
N TYR A 276 5.22 -14.03 3.83
CA TYR A 276 5.95 -15.21 3.37
C TYR A 276 5.40 -15.83 2.09
N CYS A 277 4.30 -15.31 1.54
CA CYS A 277 3.63 -15.84 0.35
C CYS A 277 4.18 -15.24 -0.95
N SER A 278 5.48 -15.34 -1.19
CA SER A 278 6.16 -14.72 -2.34
C SER A 278 5.68 -15.24 -3.70
N GLU A 279 5.04 -16.40 -3.75
CA GLU A 279 4.57 -17.01 -5.00
C GLU A 279 3.10 -16.67 -5.33
N VAL A 280 2.38 -16.02 -4.43
CA VAL A 280 0.95 -15.69 -4.61
C VAL A 280 0.79 -14.68 -5.75
N ARG A 281 -0.21 -14.90 -6.58
CA ARG A 281 -0.54 -14.06 -7.75
C ARG A 281 -1.89 -13.38 -7.62
N GLU A 282 -2.78 -13.96 -6.86
CA GLU A 282 -4.10 -13.43 -6.54
C GLU A 282 -4.37 -13.62 -5.07
N LEU A 283 -4.66 -12.51 -4.38
CA LEU A 283 -4.93 -12.50 -2.95
C LEU A 283 -6.23 -11.75 -2.67
N VAL A 284 -7.15 -12.43 -2.02
CA VAL A 284 -8.46 -11.87 -1.66
C VAL A 284 -8.59 -11.85 -0.14
N LEU A 285 -8.54 -10.64 0.43
CA LEU A 285 -8.64 -10.36 1.85
C LEU A 285 -9.85 -9.48 2.20
N SER A 286 -10.83 -9.40 1.31
CA SER A 286 -11.95 -8.47 1.46
C SER A 286 -12.79 -8.73 2.71
N ALA A 287 -13.28 -7.64 3.32
CA ALA A 287 -14.20 -7.67 4.45
C ALA A 287 -13.60 -8.37 5.70
N ASN A 288 -12.39 -8.02 6.04
CA ASN A 288 -11.72 -8.37 7.29
C ASN A 288 -11.49 -7.11 8.15
N GLU A 289 -10.68 -7.22 9.18
CA GLU A 289 -10.36 -6.15 10.13
C GLU A 289 -8.86 -5.75 10.05
N ILE A 290 -8.22 -5.98 8.90
CA ILE A 290 -6.81 -5.67 8.67
C ILE A 290 -6.64 -4.16 8.57
N SER A 291 -5.76 -3.60 9.40
CA SER A 291 -5.41 -2.17 9.38
C SER A 291 -4.05 -1.90 8.73
N ASP A 292 -3.14 -2.86 8.80
CA ASP A 292 -1.78 -2.76 8.24
C ASP A 292 -1.63 -3.61 6.96
N ALA A 293 -1.26 -2.94 5.86
CA ALA A 293 -0.98 -3.60 4.58
C ALA A 293 0.53 -3.89 4.36
N ALA A 294 1.41 -3.49 5.28
CA ALA A 294 2.86 -3.63 5.13
C ALA A 294 3.33 -5.08 4.87
N PRO A 295 2.77 -6.11 5.53
CA PRO A 295 3.17 -7.50 5.25
C PRO A 295 2.92 -7.95 3.81
N LEU A 296 1.98 -7.30 3.10
CA LEU A 296 1.66 -7.66 1.72
C LEU A 296 2.79 -7.36 0.72
N SER A 297 3.76 -6.52 1.10
CA SER A 297 4.98 -6.28 0.29
C SER A 297 5.77 -7.56 0.04
N GLY A 298 5.68 -8.57 0.92
CA GLY A 298 6.27 -9.89 0.73
C GLY A 298 5.65 -10.72 -0.40
N CYS A 299 4.44 -10.36 -0.86
CA CYS A 299 3.76 -11.03 -1.97
C CYS A 299 4.33 -10.59 -3.33
N THR A 300 5.61 -10.72 -3.56
CA THR A 300 6.36 -10.12 -4.69
C THR A 300 5.87 -10.52 -6.09
N GLN A 301 5.12 -11.62 -6.25
CA GLN A 301 4.54 -12.07 -7.53
C GLN A 301 3.07 -11.67 -7.70
N LEU A 302 2.53 -10.85 -6.78
CA LEU A 302 1.12 -10.51 -6.75
C LEU A 302 0.70 -9.71 -8.00
N LYS A 303 -0.43 -10.11 -8.58
CA LYS A 303 -1.01 -9.48 -9.77
C LYS A 303 -2.38 -8.87 -9.50
N VAL A 304 -3.14 -9.49 -8.62
CA VAL A 304 -4.50 -9.07 -8.29
C VAL A 304 -4.66 -9.08 -6.77
N LEU A 305 -5.06 -7.94 -6.20
CA LEU A 305 -5.24 -7.77 -4.77
C LEU A 305 -6.61 -7.17 -4.44
N TYR A 306 -7.39 -7.90 -3.64
CA TYR A 306 -8.65 -7.43 -3.08
C TYR A 306 -8.49 -7.24 -1.57
N ILE A 307 -8.46 -5.99 -1.11
CA ILE A 307 -8.37 -5.61 0.31
C ILE A 307 -9.52 -4.71 0.76
N GLY A 308 -10.55 -4.59 -0.06
CA GLY A 308 -11.71 -3.77 0.25
C GLY A 308 -12.45 -4.21 1.51
N GLY A 309 -13.07 -3.25 2.22
CA GLY A 309 -13.80 -3.51 3.47
C GLY A 309 -12.89 -3.86 4.64
N ASN A 310 -11.65 -3.37 4.62
CA ASN A 310 -10.69 -3.40 5.73
C ASN A 310 -10.41 -1.97 6.22
N PRO A 311 -10.07 -1.74 7.49
CA PRO A 311 -9.73 -0.41 8.01
C PRO A 311 -8.30 0.06 7.62
N ILE A 312 -7.82 -0.34 6.44
CA ILE A 312 -6.51 0.08 5.91
C ILE A 312 -6.55 1.57 5.57
N MET A 313 -5.57 2.32 6.05
CA MET A 313 -5.42 3.76 5.79
C MET A 313 -4.18 4.06 4.94
N ASP A 314 -3.15 3.21 5.00
CA ASP A 314 -1.88 3.36 4.28
C ASP A 314 -1.67 2.22 3.28
N VAL A 315 -1.28 2.60 2.06
CA VAL A 315 -0.95 1.67 0.97
C VAL A 315 0.48 1.87 0.44
N SER A 316 1.33 2.56 1.18
CA SER A 316 2.71 2.85 0.79
C SER A 316 3.51 1.58 0.49
N ALA A 317 3.35 0.56 1.32
CA ALA A 317 4.01 -0.75 1.15
C ALA A 317 3.62 -1.47 -0.15
N LEU A 318 2.45 -1.18 -0.73
CA LEU A 318 2.03 -1.78 -1.99
C LEU A 318 2.82 -1.25 -3.19
N SER A 319 3.54 -0.13 -3.06
CA SER A 319 4.42 0.42 -4.12
C SER A 319 5.51 -0.55 -4.57
N GLU A 320 5.86 -1.53 -3.73
CA GLU A 320 6.86 -2.55 -3.99
C GLU A 320 6.35 -3.70 -4.88
N LEU A 321 5.04 -3.81 -5.09
CA LEU A 321 4.42 -4.89 -5.85
C LEU A 321 4.54 -4.69 -7.36
N ALA A 322 5.75 -4.81 -7.90
CA ALA A 322 6.07 -4.51 -9.30
C ALA A 322 5.22 -5.27 -10.34
N TYR A 323 4.57 -6.37 -9.97
CA TYR A 323 3.70 -7.16 -10.85
C TYR A 323 2.21 -6.87 -10.67
N LEU A 324 1.82 -5.99 -9.71
CA LEU A 324 0.43 -5.70 -9.43
C LEU A 324 -0.26 -5.06 -10.65
N GLN A 325 -1.36 -5.64 -11.07
CA GLN A 325 -2.14 -5.20 -12.23
C GLN A 325 -3.52 -4.68 -11.85
N GLU A 326 -4.12 -5.25 -10.81
CA GLU A 326 -5.46 -4.88 -10.34
C GLU A 326 -5.47 -4.73 -8.81
N LEU A 327 -6.00 -3.61 -8.35
CA LEU A 327 -6.13 -3.30 -6.92
C LEU A 327 -7.56 -2.86 -6.61
N TYR A 328 -8.16 -3.49 -5.60
CA TYR A 328 -9.51 -3.23 -5.14
C TYR A 328 -9.49 -2.77 -3.68
N LEU A 329 -9.74 -1.47 -3.48
CA LEU A 329 -9.70 -0.76 -2.19
C LEU A 329 -11.08 -0.40 -1.64
N THR A 330 -12.17 -0.80 -2.29
CA THR A 330 -13.54 -0.36 -1.95
C THR A 330 -13.81 -0.42 -0.45
N GLY A 331 -14.21 0.72 0.15
CA GLY A 331 -14.57 0.80 1.56
C GLY A 331 -13.38 0.73 2.53
N THR A 332 -12.17 1.07 2.09
CA THR A 332 -11.01 1.31 2.97
C THR A 332 -10.93 2.77 3.41
N GLY A 333 -10.05 3.07 4.38
CA GLY A 333 -9.80 4.43 4.88
C GLY A 333 -8.66 5.18 4.17
N VAL A 334 -8.20 4.71 3.02
CA VAL A 334 -7.06 5.28 2.28
C VAL A 334 -7.35 6.70 1.83
N ILE A 335 -6.48 7.64 2.18
CA ILE A 335 -6.59 9.06 1.78
C ILE A 335 -5.55 9.46 0.74
N ASP A 336 -4.37 8.84 0.75
CA ASP A 336 -3.27 9.08 -0.18
C ASP A 336 -3.00 7.83 -1.04
N ILE A 337 -3.06 8.02 -2.36
CA ILE A 337 -2.78 6.98 -3.36
C ILE A 337 -1.52 7.29 -4.18
N SER A 338 -0.75 8.28 -3.78
CA SER A 338 0.49 8.65 -4.49
C SER A 338 1.49 7.49 -4.61
N PRO A 339 1.63 6.57 -3.63
CA PRO A 339 2.48 5.40 -3.76
C PRO A 339 2.10 4.50 -4.96
N LEU A 340 0.81 4.41 -5.28
CA LEU A 340 0.31 3.56 -6.36
C LEU A 340 0.71 4.06 -7.77
N ALA A 341 1.01 5.34 -7.92
CA ALA A 341 1.46 5.92 -9.18
C ALA A 341 2.79 5.34 -9.66
N LYS A 342 3.60 4.81 -8.75
CA LYS A 342 4.90 4.18 -9.02
C LYS A 342 4.78 2.76 -9.58
N LEU A 343 3.60 2.12 -9.46
CA LEU A 343 3.38 0.73 -9.88
C LEU A 343 3.45 0.58 -11.42
N PRO A 344 4.46 -0.12 -11.96
CA PRO A 344 4.70 -0.10 -13.41
C PRO A 344 3.67 -0.89 -14.22
N LYS A 345 2.89 -1.75 -13.57
CA LYS A 345 1.93 -2.64 -14.23
C LYS A 345 0.49 -2.48 -13.77
N LEU A 346 0.19 -1.52 -12.88
CA LEU A 346 -1.16 -1.30 -12.38
C LEU A 346 -2.06 -0.78 -13.51
N LYS A 347 -3.03 -1.59 -13.91
CA LYS A 347 -3.98 -1.31 -15.00
C LYS A 347 -5.35 -0.92 -14.49
N LYS A 348 -5.75 -1.46 -13.35
CA LYS A 348 -7.07 -1.26 -12.77
C LYS A 348 -6.99 -0.89 -11.28
N LEU A 349 -7.65 0.20 -10.93
CA LEU A 349 -7.84 0.66 -9.56
C LEU A 349 -9.34 0.83 -9.28
N VAL A 350 -9.85 0.11 -8.29
CA VAL A 350 -11.22 0.26 -7.79
C VAL A 350 -11.17 0.84 -6.40
N ALA A 351 -11.64 2.08 -6.25
CA ALA A 351 -11.59 2.88 -5.04
C ALA A 351 -12.96 3.53 -4.74
N GLU A 352 -14.03 2.75 -4.86
CA GLU A 352 -15.37 3.20 -4.49
C GLU A 352 -15.51 3.23 -2.96
N ASN A 353 -16.12 4.28 -2.41
CA ASN A 353 -16.26 4.51 -0.95
C ASN A 353 -14.90 4.57 -0.22
N VAL A 354 -13.92 5.22 -0.86
CA VAL A 354 -12.58 5.48 -0.31
C VAL A 354 -12.38 7.00 -0.23
N PRO A 355 -11.96 7.57 0.92
CA PRO A 355 -11.86 9.02 1.12
C PRO A 355 -10.59 9.64 0.51
N ILE A 356 -10.26 9.28 -0.74
CA ILE A 356 -9.07 9.79 -1.43
C ILE A 356 -9.18 11.30 -1.61
N VAL A 357 -8.13 12.02 -1.22
CA VAL A 357 -8.11 13.49 -1.29
C VAL A 357 -7.72 13.99 -2.69
N ASP A 358 -6.72 13.37 -3.32
CA ASP A 358 -6.17 13.81 -4.60
C ASP A 358 -5.86 12.63 -5.54
N TYR A 359 -6.25 12.78 -6.80
CA TYR A 359 -5.97 11.81 -7.87
C TYR A 359 -4.84 12.25 -8.82
N SER A 360 -4.23 13.42 -8.60
CA SER A 360 -3.24 14.01 -9.51
C SER A 360 -2.00 13.14 -9.72
N SER A 361 -1.58 12.43 -8.67
CA SER A 361 -0.44 11.49 -8.73
C SER A 361 -0.62 10.40 -9.79
N LEU A 362 -1.85 9.96 -10.05
CA LEU A 362 -2.14 8.93 -11.07
C LEU A 362 -1.80 9.38 -12.50
N SER A 363 -1.64 10.69 -12.75
CA SER A 363 -1.20 11.22 -14.06
C SER A 363 0.20 10.71 -14.43
N GLN A 364 1.02 10.33 -13.46
CA GLN A 364 2.34 9.75 -13.66
C GLN A 364 2.27 8.28 -14.08
N SER A 365 1.15 7.59 -13.83
CA SER A 365 0.98 6.18 -14.20
C SER A 365 0.82 6.03 -15.71
N LYS A 366 1.73 5.28 -16.32
CA LYS A 366 1.69 4.93 -17.76
C LYS A 366 0.83 3.70 -18.05
N SER A 367 0.50 2.92 -17.03
CA SER A 367 -0.16 1.62 -17.15
C SER A 367 -1.66 1.68 -16.85
N LEU A 368 -2.14 2.62 -16.03
CA LEU A 368 -3.53 2.69 -15.60
C LEU A 368 -4.48 2.87 -16.80
N ARG A 369 -5.53 2.04 -16.85
CA ARG A 369 -6.53 2.01 -17.92
C ARG A 369 -7.95 2.01 -17.40
N SER A 370 -8.16 1.52 -16.19
CA SER A 370 -9.49 1.37 -15.58
C SER A 370 -9.48 2.00 -14.18
N LEU A 371 -10.43 2.89 -13.92
CA LEU A 371 -10.59 3.57 -12.64
C LEU A 371 -12.06 3.57 -12.23
N ALA A 372 -12.35 3.15 -10.99
CA ALA A 372 -13.67 3.27 -10.39
C ALA A 372 -13.57 4.07 -9.08
N VAL A 373 -14.38 5.11 -8.97
CA VAL A 373 -14.38 6.06 -7.85
C VAL A 373 -15.79 6.40 -7.41
N SER A 374 -15.94 6.96 -6.20
CA SER A 374 -17.23 7.45 -5.73
C SER A 374 -17.11 8.76 -4.95
N ASN A 375 -18.23 9.49 -4.87
CA ASN A 375 -18.37 10.71 -4.07
C ASN A 375 -17.28 11.76 -4.36
N ILE A 376 -16.87 11.90 -5.62
CA ILE A 376 -15.84 12.83 -6.04
C ILE A 376 -16.38 14.26 -6.15
N ASN A 377 -15.53 15.24 -5.83
CA ASN A 377 -15.82 16.66 -6.02
C ASN A 377 -15.30 17.19 -7.38
N GLY A 378 -15.58 18.47 -7.69
CA GLY A 378 -15.22 19.08 -8.97
C GLY A 378 -13.71 19.13 -9.24
N GLU A 379 -12.86 19.27 -8.22
CA GLU A 379 -11.40 19.27 -8.37
C GLU A 379 -10.89 17.85 -8.66
N GLN A 380 -11.39 16.85 -7.94
CA GLN A 380 -11.07 15.46 -8.19
C GLN A 380 -11.54 15.01 -9.58
N LEU A 381 -12.73 15.42 -10.02
CA LEU A 381 -13.19 15.14 -11.38
C LEU A 381 -12.25 15.78 -12.42
N ARG A 382 -11.76 17.00 -12.16
CA ARG A 382 -10.81 17.69 -13.06
C ARG A 382 -9.51 16.90 -13.18
N THR A 383 -8.92 16.46 -12.07
CA THR A 383 -7.68 15.66 -12.06
C THR A 383 -7.87 14.31 -12.74
N ILE A 384 -8.99 13.62 -12.53
CA ILE A 384 -9.33 12.37 -13.22
C ILE A 384 -9.42 12.58 -14.74
N CYS A 385 -10.01 13.70 -15.19
CA CYS A 385 -10.13 14.01 -16.62
C CYS A 385 -8.79 14.35 -17.30
N GLU A 386 -7.69 14.47 -16.56
CA GLU A 386 -6.33 14.59 -17.09
C GLU A 386 -5.66 13.24 -17.35
N LEU A 387 -6.27 12.14 -16.89
CA LEU A 387 -5.78 10.77 -17.09
C LEU A 387 -6.10 10.28 -18.52
N GLU A 388 -5.46 10.90 -19.54
CA GLU A 388 -5.75 10.66 -20.97
C GLU A 388 -5.60 9.19 -21.42
N GLN A 389 -5.00 8.32 -20.58
CA GLN A 389 -4.80 6.90 -20.88
C GLN A 389 -5.98 6.02 -20.47
N LEU A 390 -6.96 6.57 -19.72
CA LEU A 390 -8.12 5.81 -19.28
C LEU A 390 -8.93 5.27 -20.47
N GLN A 391 -9.33 4.01 -20.33
CA GLN A 391 -10.20 3.30 -21.25
C GLN A 391 -11.53 2.95 -20.58
N GLU A 392 -11.54 2.81 -19.27
CA GLU A 392 -12.71 2.50 -18.47
C GLU A 392 -12.79 3.44 -17.27
N LEU A 393 -13.94 4.04 -17.05
CA LEU A 393 -14.20 4.92 -15.92
C LEU A 393 -15.58 4.60 -15.33
N SER A 394 -15.63 4.41 -14.02
CA SER A 394 -16.87 4.32 -13.25
C SER A 394 -16.89 5.43 -12.20
N ILE A 395 -17.97 6.21 -12.15
CA ILE A 395 -18.20 7.27 -11.15
C ILE A 395 -19.53 7.01 -10.46
N GLN A 396 -19.50 6.88 -9.13
CA GLN A 396 -20.68 6.71 -8.30
C GLN A 396 -20.89 7.92 -7.39
N GLY A 397 -21.89 8.73 -7.69
CA GLY A 397 -22.21 9.93 -6.91
C GLY A 397 -21.17 11.05 -7.00
N PHE A 398 -21.61 12.24 -6.70
CA PHE A 398 -20.75 13.40 -6.49
C PHE A 398 -20.79 13.83 -5.02
N ALA A 399 -19.71 14.44 -4.54
CA ALA A 399 -19.62 14.94 -3.18
C ALA A 399 -20.52 16.17 -2.93
N ASP A 400 -20.80 16.92 -4.01
CA ASP A 400 -21.60 18.14 -4.00
C ASP A 400 -22.33 18.38 -5.33
N ASP A 401 -23.36 19.23 -5.30
CA ASP A 401 -24.16 19.57 -6.49
C ASP A 401 -23.41 20.42 -7.52
N GLU A 402 -22.31 21.09 -7.14
CA GLU A 402 -21.51 21.90 -8.06
C GLU A 402 -20.68 21.04 -9.01
N THR A 403 -20.32 19.84 -8.56
CA THR A 403 -19.49 18.91 -9.35
C THR A 403 -20.13 18.52 -10.67
N LYS A 404 -21.46 18.41 -10.74
CA LYS A 404 -22.18 18.11 -11.99
C LYS A 404 -21.92 19.12 -13.11
N GLN A 405 -21.64 20.40 -12.78
CA GLN A 405 -21.34 21.45 -13.73
C GLN A 405 -20.01 21.20 -14.47
N HIS A 406 -19.16 20.35 -13.90
CA HIS A 406 -17.87 19.98 -14.46
C HIS A 406 -17.90 18.67 -15.27
N ILE A 407 -19.06 17.96 -15.36
CA ILE A 407 -19.19 16.66 -16.04
C ILE A 407 -18.71 16.73 -17.51
N GLY A 408 -18.88 17.87 -18.16
CA GLY A 408 -18.38 18.13 -19.51
C GLY A 408 -16.87 17.90 -19.71
N LEU A 409 -16.08 17.95 -18.63
CA LEU A 409 -14.64 17.65 -18.65
C LEU A 409 -14.34 16.21 -19.06
N LEU A 410 -15.27 15.26 -18.89
CA LEU A 410 -15.13 13.89 -19.37
C LEU A 410 -14.83 13.83 -20.87
N SER A 411 -15.27 14.82 -21.64
CA SER A 411 -14.95 14.96 -23.08
C SER A 411 -13.45 14.96 -23.39
N LYS A 412 -12.57 15.22 -22.41
CA LYS A 412 -11.11 15.13 -22.56
C LYS A 412 -10.58 13.70 -22.69
N LEU A 413 -11.31 12.71 -22.17
CA LEU A 413 -10.88 11.31 -22.10
C LEU A 413 -11.03 10.59 -23.45
N LYS A 414 -10.29 11.02 -24.47
CA LYS A 414 -10.42 10.55 -25.87
C LYS A 414 -10.14 9.07 -26.10
N LYS A 415 -9.58 8.35 -25.12
CA LYS A 415 -9.34 6.90 -25.20
C LYS A 415 -10.39 6.08 -24.45
N LEU A 416 -11.37 6.74 -23.81
CA LEU A 416 -12.40 6.08 -23.05
C LEU A 416 -13.26 5.22 -23.97
N LYS A 417 -13.40 3.94 -23.59
CA LYS A 417 -14.19 2.92 -24.28
C LYS A 417 -15.45 2.54 -23.49
N SER A 418 -15.36 2.56 -22.17
CA SER A 418 -16.46 2.22 -21.28
C SER A 418 -16.62 3.30 -20.21
N LEU A 419 -17.83 3.82 -20.09
CA LEU A 419 -18.21 4.78 -19.05
C LEU A 419 -19.39 4.24 -18.26
N GLN A 420 -19.27 4.17 -16.94
CA GLN A 420 -20.36 3.87 -16.04
C GLN A 420 -20.61 5.05 -15.10
N LEU A 421 -21.83 5.53 -15.06
CA LEU A 421 -22.30 6.59 -14.18
C LEU A 421 -23.40 6.06 -13.28
N LYS A 422 -23.18 6.17 -11.95
CA LYS A 422 -24.07 5.60 -10.94
C LYS A 422 -24.57 6.69 -10.00
N GLN A 423 -25.85 6.68 -9.67
CA GLN A 423 -26.46 7.53 -8.65
C GLN A 423 -26.18 9.03 -8.89
N LEU A 424 -26.37 9.48 -10.12
CA LEU A 424 -26.13 10.86 -10.55
C LEU A 424 -27.42 11.50 -11.07
N GLU A 425 -27.50 12.83 -10.91
CA GLU A 425 -28.50 13.69 -11.58
C GLU A 425 -27.78 14.58 -12.58
N LEU A 426 -28.07 14.40 -13.86
CA LEU A 426 -27.39 15.10 -14.97
C LEU A 426 -28.40 15.85 -15.83
N ASP A 427 -28.00 17.03 -16.30
CA ASP A 427 -28.81 17.81 -17.22
C ASP A 427 -28.84 17.18 -18.61
N ASP A 428 -27.68 16.77 -19.12
CA ASP A 428 -27.50 16.12 -20.42
C ASP A 428 -26.28 15.20 -20.47
N LEU A 429 -26.04 14.57 -21.63
CA LEU A 429 -24.89 13.73 -21.93
C LEU A 429 -24.07 14.28 -23.10
N THR A 430 -24.08 15.57 -23.37
CA THR A 430 -23.43 16.19 -24.54
C THR A 430 -21.92 15.88 -24.59
N PHE A 431 -21.25 15.71 -23.45
CA PHE A 431 -19.84 15.32 -23.38
C PHE A 431 -19.57 13.96 -24.05
N ALA A 432 -20.57 13.05 -24.05
CA ALA A 432 -20.40 11.70 -24.57
C ALA A 432 -20.19 11.68 -26.08
N ALA A 433 -20.83 12.58 -26.82
CA ALA A 433 -20.64 12.75 -28.28
C ALA A 433 -19.18 13.06 -28.64
N ALA A 434 -18.43 13.72 -27.74
CA ALA A 434 -17.01 14.00 -27.94
C ALA A 434 -16.08 12.82 -27.67
N LEU A 435 -16.57 11.71 -27.13
CA LEU A 435 -15.81 10.50 -26.78
C LEU A 435 -15.79 9.52 -27.96
N SER A 436 -14.97 9.83 -28.96
CA SER A 436 -14.93 9.11 -30.25
C SER A 436 -14.61 7.59 -30.15
N LYS A 437 -14.22 7.08 -29.01
CA LYS A 437 -13.94 5.65 -28.75
C LYS A 437 -14.89 5.01 -27.76
N LEU A 438 -15.92 5.73 -27.31
CA LEU A 438 -16.87 5.20 -26.33
C LEU A 438 -17.73 4.10 -27.00
N GLU A 439 -17.52 2.87 -26.56
CA GLU A 439 -18.21 1.69 -27.06
C GLU A 439 -19.35 1.27 -26.12
N GLY A 440 -19.20 1.47 -24.82
CA GLY A 440 -20.19 1.13 -23.81
C GLY A 440 -20.52 2.29 -22.88
N LEU A 441 -21.80 2.55 -22.67
CA LEU A 441 -22.32 3.50 -21.69
C LEU A 441 -23.30 2.82 -20.77
N LYS A 442 -23.04 2.89 -19.45
CA LYS A 442 -23.92 2.35 -18.43
C LYS A 442 -24.37 3.44 -17.49
N LEU A 443 -25.66 3.55 -17.30
CA LEU A 443 -26.29 4.45 -16.35
C LEU A 443 -27.03 3.60 -15.29
N ASP A 444 -26.63 3.74 -14.03
CA ASP A 444 -27.22 3.01 -12.92
C ASP A 444 -27.83 3.99 -11.91
N ASP A 445 -29.11 3.87 -11.62
CA ASP A 445 -29.87 4.77 -10.71
C ASP A 445 -29.59 6.26 -11.02
N THR A 446 -29.43 6.57 -12.31
CA THR A 446 -29.03 7.89 -12.79
C THR A 446 -30.22 8.53 -13.53
N SER A 447 -30.53 9.79 -13.19
CA SER A 447 -31.49 10.60 -13.95
C SER A 447 -30.76 11.53 -14.92
N VAL A 448 -31.23 11.60 -16.15
CA VAL A 448 -30.71 12.49 -17.19
C VAL A 448 -31.85 13.27 -17.81
N ALA A 449 -31.81 14.60 -17.72
CA ALA A 449 -32.89 15.43 -18.25
C ALA A 449 -32.97 15.35 -19.78
N ASP A 450 -31.84 15.20 -20.47
CA ASP A 450 -31.77 14.99 -21.91
C ASP A 450 -30.73 13.94 -22.32
N ILE A 451 -31.17 12.77 -22.80
CA ILE A 451 -30.30 11.67 -23.28
C ILE A 451 -30.03 11.77 -24.79
N SER A 452 -30.57 12.76 -25.52
CA SER A 452 -30.53 12.82 -26.98
C SER A 452 -29.11 12.79 -27.58
N ALA A 453 -28.10 13.26 -26.84
CA ALA A 453 -26.70 13.25 -27.28
C ALA A 453 -26.14 11.81 -27.50
N VAL A 454 -26.77 10.78 -26.96
CA VAL A 454 -26.42 9.39 -27.23
C VAL A 454 -26.55 9.03 -28.72
N ALA A 455 -27.47 9.65 -29.42
CA ALA A 455 -27.64 9.47 -30.87
C ALA A 455 -26.43 9.94 -31.70
N GLU A 456 -25.62 10.88 -31.15
CA GLU A 456 -24.43 11.43 -31.78
C GLU A 456 -23.14 10.67 -31.44
N CYS A 457 -23.21 9.65 -30.57
CA CYS A 457 -22.07 8.83 -30.17
C CYS A 457 -21.74 7.80 -31.27
N GLU A 458 -20.85 8.16 -32.21
CA GLU A 458 -20.56 7.37 -33.42
C GLU A 458 -20.01 5.96 -33.16
N SER A 459 -19.38 5.73 -32.01
CA SER A 459 -18.77 4.43 -31.65
C SER A 459 -19.55 3.63 -30.62
N LEU A 460 -20.66 4.15 -30.11
CA LEU A 460 -21.41 3.53 -29.02
C LEU A 460 -22.16 2.28 -29.52
N LYS A 461 -21.77 1.11 -29.01
CA LYS A 461 -22.33 -0.19 -29.35
C LYS A 461 -23.31 -0.69 -28.30
N GLU A 462 -23.04 -0.39 -27.03
CA GLU A 462 -23.79 -0.90 -25.89
C GLU A 462 -24.31 0.26 -25.02
N LEU A 463 -25.61 0.27 -24.78
CA LEU A 463 -26.28 1.16 -23.83
C LEU A 463 -27.03 0.36 -22.79
N GLU A 464 -26.70 0.55 -21.52
CA GLU A 464 -27.35 -0.09 -20.38
C GLU A 464 -27.97 0.95 -19.46
N LEU A 465 -29.27 0.85 -19.19
CA LEU A 465 -30.05 1.77 -18.38
C LEU A 465 -30.69 1.01 -17.21
N ASN A 466 -30.04 0.99 -16.06
CA ASN A 466 -30.53 0.32 -14.85
C ASN A 466 -31.07 1.36 -13.85
N GLY A 467 -32.29 1.20 -13.35
CA GLY A 467 -32.91 2.13 -12.39
C GLY A 467 -33.13 3.56 -12.94
N CYS A 468 -33.03 3.73 -14.27
CA CYS A 468 -33.12 5.03 -14.94
C CYS A 468 -34.56 5.30 -15.43
N GLU A 469 -35.47 5.59 -14.51
CA GLU A 469 -36.88 5.85 -14.85
C GLU A 469 -37.16 7.28 -15.34
N ARG A 470 -36.27 8.23 -15.00
CA ARG A 470 -36.41 9.65 -15.33
C ARG A 470 -35.41 10.06 -16.41
N LEU A 471 -35.65 9.61 -17.63
CA LEU A 471 -34.87 10.01 -18.80
C LEU A 471 -35.72 10.86 -19.74
N GLY A 472 -35.24 12.07 -20.06
CA GLY A 472 -35.82 12.89 -21.11
C GLY A 472 -35.33 12.46 -22.47
N HIS A 473 -36.22 12.49 -23.47
CA HIS A 473 -35.91 12.24 -24.89
C HIS A 473 -35.35 10.85 -25.20
N LEU A 474 -35.82 9.80 -24.49
CA LEU A 474 -35.38 8.42 -24.66
C LEU A 474 -35.53 7.94 -26.13
N GLU A 475 -36.57 8.39 -26.85
CA GLU A 475 -36.80 8.07 -28.25
C GLU A 475 -35.64 8.47 -29.17
N ALA A 476 -34.83 9.45 -28.77
CA ALA A 476 -33.66 9.87 -29.54
C ALA A 476 -32.59 8.76 -29.64
N VAL A 477 -32.53 7.85 -28.67
CA VAL A 477 -31.61 6.70 -28.68
C VAL A 477 -31.81 5.85 -29.94
N ALA A 478 -33.04 5.72 -30.43
CA ALA A 478 -33.33 4.97 -31.64
C ALA A 478 -32.72 5.57 -32.93
N LYS A 479 -32.24 6.79 -32.89
CA LYS A 479 -31.52 7.44 -33.99
C LYS A 479 -30.04 7.11 -34.07
N SER A 480 -29.49 6.44 -33.02
CA SER A 480 -28.11 6.00 -33.04
C SER A 480 -27.87 4.99 -34.16
N SER A 481 -26.90 5.26 -35.02
CA SER A 481 -26.54 4.38 -36.13
C SER A 481 -25.53 3.29 -35.73
N SER A 482 -24.89 3.42 -34.58
CA SER A 482 -23.82 2.53 -34.08
C SER A 482 -24.30 1.52 -33.04
N LEU A 483 -25.43 1.78 -32.38
CA LEU A 483 -25.93 0.96 -31.29
C LEU A 483 -26.27 -0.47 -31.75
N GLN A 484 -25.70 -1.45 -31.07
CA GLN A 484 -25.87 -2.87 -31.36
C GLN A 484 -26.65 -3.60 -30.26
N GLN A 485 -26.46 -3.16 -29.00
CA GLN A 485 -27.10 -3.77 -27.84
C GLN A 485 -27.71 -2.69 -26.94
N PHE A 486 -28.93 -2.94 -26.53
CA PHE A 486 -29.64 -2.14 -25.53
C PHE A 486 -30.12 -3.03 -24.39
N ALA A 487 -29.84 -2.60 -23.14
CA ALA A 487 -30.40 -3.21 -21.94
C ALA A 487 -31.10 -2.16 -21.11
N GLY A 488 -32.35 -2.43 -20.70
CA GLY A 488 -33.14 -1.50 -19.92
C GLY A 488 -34.38 -2.16 -19.32
N SER A 489 -35.27 -1.37 -18.71
CA SER A 489 -36.55 -1.83 -18.21
C SER A 489 -37.53 -2.15 -19.35
N PHE A 490 -38.56 -2.91 -19.06
CA PHE A 490 -39.61 -3.19 -20.06
C PHE A 490 -40.27 -1.92 -20.58
N ALA A 491 -40.46 -0.89 -19.74
CA ALA A 491 -40.99 0.40 -20.17
C ALA A 491 -40.14 1.06 -21.23
N GLN A 492 -38.80 1.06 -21.03
CA GLN A 492 -37.83 1.62 -21.97
C GLN A 492 -37.76 0.79 -23.26
N PHE A 493 -37.74 -0.54 -23.15
CA PHE A 493 -37.83 -1.45 -24.28
C PHE A 493 -39.10 -1.19 -25.11
N ASN A 494 -40.25 -1.03 -24.46
CA ASN A 494 -41.52 -0.82 -25.15
C ASN A 494 -41.60 0.50 -25.90
N VAL A 495 -40.86 1.55 -25.44
CA VAL A 495 -40.71 2.80 -26.20
C VAL A 495 -39.83 2.60 -27.43
N LEU A 496 -38.71 1.87 -27.30
CA LEU A 496 -37.66 1.81 -28.33
C LEU A 496 -37.86 0.76 -29.39
N LYS A 497 -38.53 -0.38 -29.08
CA LYS A 497 -38.63 -1.54 -29.94
C LYS A 497 -39.19 -1.29 -31.35
N GLU A 498 -40.08 -0.32 -31.50
CA GLU A 498 -40.70 0.04 -32.79
C GLU A 498 -39.97 1.23 -33.48
N LEU A 499 -39.03 1.87 -32.79
CA LEU A 499 -38.36 3.05 -33.30
C LEU A 499 -37.01 2.75 -33.95
N PHE A 500 -36.35 1.65 -33.59
CA PHE A 500 -35.10 1.25 -34.22
C PHE A 500 -35.31 0.84 -35.69
N VAL A 501 -34.57 1.50 -36.58
CA VAL A 501 -34.53 1.15 -38.01
C VAL A 501 -33.62 -0.05 -38.25
N GLN A 502 -32.54 -0.15 -37.45
CA GLN A 502 -31.58 -1.25 -37.48
C GLN A 502 -31.91 -2.30 -36.43
N LYS A 503 -31.44 -3.54 -36.63
CA LYS A 503 -31.56 -4.58 -35.61
C LYS A 503 -30.65 -4.27 -34.45
N VAL A 504 -31.23 -4.00 -33.26
CA VAL A 504 -30.53 -3.83 -31.97
C VAL A 504 -30.90 -5.04 -31.12
N ASP A 505 -29.89 -5.64 -30.51
CA ASP A 505 -30.10 -6.74 -29.57
C ASP A 505 -30.69 -6.18 -28.26
N MET A 506 -31.90 -6.59 -27.93
CA MET A 506 -32.63 -6.21 -26.73
C MET A 506 -32.92 -7.43 -25.84
N SER A 507 -32.08 -8.46 -25.95
CA SER A 507 -32.25 -9.73 -25.22
C SER A 507 -31.93 -9.60 -23.71
N LYS A 508 -31.24 -8.56 -23.29
CA LYS A 508 -30.95 -8.28 -21.88
C LYS A 508 -31.98 -7.32 -21.29
N MET A 509 -32.89 -7.86 -20.46
CA MET A 509 -33.88 -7.07 -19.72
C MET A 509 -33.37 -6.76 -18.32
N ILE A 510 -33.63 -5.55 -17.83
CA ILE A 510 -33.27 -5.09 -16.47
C ILE A 510 -34.56 -4.89 -15.67
N GLY A 511 -34.60 -5.47 -14.47
CA GLY A 511 -35.77 -5.42 -13.60
C GLY A 511 -36.77 -6.60 -13.83
N SER A 512 -37.87 -6.55 -13.11
CA SER A 512 -38.94 -7.58 -13.19
C SER A 512 -39.94 -7.24 -14.27
N MET A 513 -40.49 -8.26 -14.91
CA MET A 513 -41.59 -8.17 -15.88
C MET A 513 -42.83 -8.93 -15.39
N THR A 514 -44.00 -8.45 -15.75
CA THR A 514 -45.22 -9.26 -15.68
C THR A 514 -45.19 -10.35 -16.74
N LYS A 515 -46.05 -11.37 -16.64
CA LYS A 515 -46.14 -12.43 -17.65
C LYS A 515 -46.48 -11.90 -19.04
N GLU A 516 -47.34 -10.91 -19.12
CA GLU A 516 -47.74 -10.29 -20.37
C GLU A 516 -46.58 -9.54 -21.01
N GLU A 517 -45.80 -8.83 -20.21
CA GLU A 517 -44.60 -8.12 -20.66
C GLU A 517 -43.52 -9.10 -21.15
N GLU A 518 -43.31 -10.19 -20.42
CA GLU A 518 -42.38 -11.25 -20.80
C GLU A 518 -42.77 -11.90 -22.13
N GLU A 519 -44.07 -12.17 -22.36
CA GLU A 519 -44.57 -12.70 -23.63
C GLU A 519 -44.28 -11.76 -24.81
N ILE A 520 -44.50 -10.46 -24.62
CA ILE A 520 -44.20 -9.42 -25.63
C ILE A 520 -42.70 -9.39 -25.94
N TRP A 521 -41.88 -9.37 -24.90
CA TRP A 521 -40.42 -9.33 -25.03
C TRP A 521 -39.86 -10.58 -25.71
N LEU A 522 -40.35 -11.77 -25.33
CA LEU A 522 -39.94 -13.03 -25.93
C LEU A 522 -40.37 -13.12 -27.41
N ALA A 523 -41.56 -12.59 -27.74
CA ALA A 523 -42.04 -12.55 -29.13
C ALA A 523 -41.13 -11.67 -30.01
N TYR A 524 -40.71 -10.50 -29.51
CA TYR A 524 -39.79 -9.59 -30.19
C TYR A 524 -38.42 -10.23 -30.45
N ASN A 525 -37.83 -10.89 -29.46
CA ASN A 525 -36.50 -11.50 -29.56
C ASN A 525 -36.45 -12.80 -30.38
N LYS A 526 -37.62 -13.43 -30.66
CA LYS A 526 -37.74 -14.59 -31.55
C LYS A 526 -37.91 -14.22 -33.02
N ALA A 527 -38.31 -12.99 -33.32
CA ALA A 527 -38.47 -12.46 -34.67
C ALA A 527 -37.15 -11.91 -35.21
#